data_f2671d74ecbd36c549f89696de11ecbd
#
_entry.id   f2671d74ecbd36c549f89696de11ecbd
#
_cell.length_a   1.000
_cell.length_b   1.000
_cell.length_c   1.000
_cell.angle_alpha   90.00
_cell.angle_beta   90.00
_cell.angle_gamma   90.00
#
_symmetry.space_group_name_H-M   'P 1'
#
loop_
_entity.id
_entity.type
_entity.pdbx_description
1 polymer ?
#
loop_
_entity_poly.entity_id
_entity_poly.type
_entity_poly.pdbx_seq_one_letter_code
_entity_poly.pdbx_strand_id
1 'polypeptide(L)'
;MAAPPTTTQKLLAEALGTAFLVFVGAGSAAATGVIASGTKVAFSMAQLGMISFAFMLVIVGAVYAIGHISGGHINPAVTLALAVSGKFPWREVPGYVTAQLVGATAGAAAIFLTLGRAATVAAGGGVTSYNSASMGFGRASLIEAIGTFMLVFVIFGVIDHRAVPGWAPMAIGSVVFAIIIIVGPATGAAINPARYLGTVFMQDGFGGTVSWAQVPAYLIGEIVGGVLGGLAWVFIGRVRADAAMTSLAPADAEPERVSGAAS
;
A
#
# COMPACT_ATOMS: atom_id res chain seq x y z
N MET A 1 -14.25 26.05 -11.29
CA MET A 1 -13.77 24.74 -10.82
C MET A 1 -12.90 24.11 -11.90
N ALA A 2 -11.74 23.55 -11.57
CA ALA A 2 -10.91 22.84 -12.54
C ALA A 2 -11.66 21.61 -13.07
N ALA A 3 -11.42 21.23 -14.34
CA ALA A 3 -12.00 20.02 -14.92
C ALA A 3 -11.47 18.78 -14.19
N PRO A 4 -12.29 17.72 -14.06
CA PRO A 4 -11.84 16.48 -13.43
C PRO A 4 -10.69 15.83 -14.22
N PRO A 5 -9.76 15.11 -13.57
CA PRO A 5 -8.65 14.45 -14.23
C PRO A 5 -9.13 13.44 -15.28
N THR A 6 -8.49 13.44 -16.44
CA THR A 6 -8.76 12.47 -17.52
C THR A 6 -8.22 11.08 -17.15
N THR A 7 -8.72 10.03 -17.80
CA THR A 7 -8.21 8.66 -17.61
C THR A 7 -6.69 8.58 -17.83
N THR A 8 -6.17 9.22 -18.86
CA THR A 8 -4.72 9.27 -19.14
C THR A 8 -3.94 9.88 -17.99
N GLN A 9 -4.41 10.99 -17.44
CA GLN A 9 -3.76 11.64 -16.28
C GLN A 9 -3.74 10.73 -15.06
N LYS A 10 -4.85 10.03 -14.77
CA LYS A 10 -4.93 9.06 -13.67
C LYS A 10 -3.94 7.91 -13.87
N LEU A 11 -3.89 7.31 -15.06
CA LEU A 11 -2.99 6.19 -15.36
C LEU A 11 -1.52 6.60 -15.31
N LEU A 12 -1.17 7.78 -15.82
CA LEU A 12 0.20 8.31 -15.70
C LEU A 12 0.57 8.59 -14.23
N ALA A 13 -0.36 9.12 -13.44
CA ALA A 13 -0.14 9.33 -12.01
C ALA A 13 0.13 8.00 -11.26
N GLU A 14 -0.69 6.96 -11.53
CA GLU A 14 -0.47 5.63 -10.95
C GLU A 14 0.87 5.02 -11.37
N ALA A 15 1.24 5.12 -12.66
CA ALA A 15 2.52 4.62 -13.16
C ALA A 15 3.70 5.33 -12.50
N LEU A 16 3.70 6.67 -12.46
CA LEU A 16 4.77 7.47 -11.86
C LEU A 16 4.85 7.24 -10.35
N GLY A 17 3.71 7.24 -9.64
CA GLY A 17 3.69 7.00 -8.20
C GLY A 17 4.21 5.62 -7.84
N THR A 18 3.85 4.58 -8.63
CA THR A 18 4.37 3.23 -8.41
C THR A 18 5.85 3.12 -8.79
N ALA A 19 6.30 3.84 -9.82
CA ALA A 19 7.72 3.90 -10.16
C ALA A 19 8.54 4.53 -9.02
N PHE A 20 8.07 5.62 -8.43
CA PHE A 20 8.73 6.26 -7.28
C PHE A 20 8.76 5.33 -6.07
N LEU A 21 7.61 4.68 -5.77
CA LEU A 21 7.52 3.70 -4.69
C LEU A 21 8.57 2.61 -4.82
N VAL A 22 8.72 2.02 -6.00
CA VAL A 22 9.66 0.91 -6.23
C VAL A 22 11.10 1.43 -6.27
N PHE A 23 11.36 2.51 -7.00
CA PHE A 23 12.72 3.08 -7.09
C PHE A 23 13.29 3.44 -5.73
N VAL A 24 12.53 4.16 -4.89
CA VAL A 24 13.01 4.58 -3.57
C VAL A 24 12.88 3.45 -2.56
N GLY A 25 11.70 2.82 -2.45
CA GLY A 25 11.43 1.82 -1.43
C GLY A 25 12.23 0.53 -1.64
N ALA A 26 12.04 -0.16 -2.77
CA ALA A 26 12.81 -1.37 -3.08
C ALA A 26 14.27 -1.04 -3.38
N GLY A 27 14.54 0.11 -3.97
CA GLY A 27 15.89 0.62 -4.21
C GLY A 27 16.69 0.83 -2.93
N SER A 28 16.06 1.28 -1.84
CA SER A 28 16.76 1.40 -0.55
C SER A 28 17.19 0.05 0.01
N ALA A 29 16.41 -1.00 -0.22
CA ALA A 29 16.81 -2.37 0.15
C ALA A 29 17.99 -2.87 -0.71
N ALA A 30 17.93 -2.64 -2.03
CA ALA A 30 19.03 -2.98 -2.93
C ALA A 30 20.30 -2.19 -2.59
N ALA A 31 20.20 -0.88 -2.33
CA ALA A 31 21.33 -0.05 -1.93
C ALA A 31 21.96 -0.52 -0.61
N THR A 32 21.14 -0.92 0.36
CA THR A 32 21.60 -1.52 1.61
C THR A 32 22.41 -2.80 1.33
N GLY A 33 21.94 -3.67 0.45
CA GLY A 33 22.66 -4.88 0.04
C GLY A 33 23.99 -4.57 -0.66
N VAL A 34 24.01 -3.57 -1.55
CA VAL A 34 25.23 -3.11 -2.23
C VAL A 34 26.26 -2.60 -1.21
N ILE A 35 25.86 -1.75 -0.25
CA ILE A 35 26.74 -1.23 0.80
C ILE A 35 27.24 -2.38 1.70
N ALA A 36 26.34 -3.28 2.12
CA ALA A 36 26.68 -4.40 3.00
C ALA A 36 27.71 -5.34 2.37
N SER A 37 27.62 -5.62 1.06
CA SER A 37 28.56 -6.48 0.35
C SER A 37 30.01 -5.92 0.38
N GLY A 38 30.17 -4.61 0.44
CA GLY A 38 31.49 -3.94 0.51
C GLY A 38 32.06 -3.80 1.93
N THR A 39 31.23 -3.93 2.97
CA THR A 39 31.61 -3.56 4.35
C THR A 39 31.57 -4.69 5.36
N LYS A 40 31.08 -5.87 5.02
CA LYS A 40 30.83 -7.00 5.94
C LYS A 40 29.92 -6.66 7.13
N VAL A 41 29.15 -5.56 7.05
CA VAL A 41 28.19 -5.18 8.09
C VAL A 41 26.98 -6.12 8.00
N ALA A 42 26.65 -6.77 9.11
CA ALA A 42 25.48 -7.63 9.17
C ALA A 42 24.19 -6.81 9.06
N PHE A 43 23.19 -7.34 8.35
CA PHE A 43 21.88 -6.74 8.29
C PHE A 43 21.22 -6.75 9.69
N SER A 44 20.72 -5.62 10.11
CA SER A 44 20.16 -5.42 11.45
C SER A 44 18.88 -4.59 11.40
N MET A 45 18.26 -4.39 12.55
CA MET A 45 17.08 -3.51 12.70
C MET A 45 17.36 -2.06 12.28
N ALA A 46 18.61 -1.60 12.32
CA ALA A 46 18.95 -0.26 11.85
C ALA A 46 18.75 -0.14 10.33
N GLN A 47 19.28 -1.10 9.55
CA GLN A 47 19.08 -1.12 8.11
C GLN A 47 17.61 -1.34 7.74
N LEU A 48 16.92 -2.26 8.42
CA LEU A 48 15.50 -2.48 8.22
C LEU A 48 14.68 -1.20 8.52
N GLY A 49 15.01 -0.49 9.60
CA GLY A 49 14.38 0.78 9.94
C GLY A 49 14.57 1.85 8.87
N MET A 50 15.77 1.97 8.30
CA MET A 50 16.03 2.92 7.21
C MET A 50 15.29 2.57 5.93
N ILE A 51 15.20 1.28 5.57
CA ILE A 51 14.40 0.80 4.44
C ILE A 51 12.92 1.12 4.68
N SER A 52 12.41 0.80 5.88
CA SER A 52 11.02 1.08 6.26
C SER A 52 10.71 2.58 6.18
N PHE A 53 11.63 3.42 6.62
CA PHE A 53 11.50 4.87 6.57
C PHE A 53 11.51 5.42 5.14
N ALA A 54 12.35 4.85 4.26
CA ALA A 54 12.36 5.20 2.84
C ALA A 54 11.01 4.89 2.17
N PHE A 55 10.43 3.72 2.45
CA PHE A 55 9.07 3.37 2.00
C PHE A 55 8.02 4.34 2.54
N MET A 56 8.06 4.67 3.83
CA MET A 56 7.17 5.66 4.42
C MET A 56 7.22 6.99 3.67
N LEU A 57 8.42 7.56 3.52
CA LEU A 57 8.60 8.89 2.94
C LEU A 57 8.16 8.95 1.47
N VAL A 58 8.50 7.94 0.67
CA VAL A 58 8.09 7.92 -0.75
C VAL A 58 6.59 7.78 -0.90
N ILE A 59 5.93 6.99 -0.06
CA ILE A 59 4.47 6.86 -0.07
C ILE A 59 3.81 8.18 0.33
N VAL A 60 4.29 8.81 1.40
CA VAL A 60 3.80 10.14 1.82
C VAL A 60 3.90 11.14 0.67
N GLY A 61 5.09 11.25 0.05
CA GLY A 61 5.31 12.16 -1.07
C GLY A 61 4.45 11.83 -2.29
N ALA A 62 4.38 10.56 -2.67
CA ALA A 62 3.57 10.12 -3.82
C ALA A 62 2.09 10.40 -3.60
N VAL A 63 1.52 10.01 -2.46
CA VAL A 63 0.07 10.21 -2.20
C VAL A 63 -0.28 11.70 -2.10
N TYR A 64 0.57 12.55 -1.52
CA TYR A 64 0.36 14.00 -1.59
C TYR A 64 0.41 14.53 -3.01
N ALA A 65 1.36 14.03 -3.83
CA ALA A 65 1.54 14.53 -5.20
C ALA A 65 0.44 14.10 -6.17
N ILE A 66 -0.08 12.86 -6.06
CA ILE A 66 -0.99 12.30 -7.06
C ILE A 66 -2.34 11.86 -6.50
N GLY A 67 -2.56 11.86 -5.19
CA GLY A 67 -3.81 11.38 -4.59
C GLY A 67 -5.05 12.14 -5.09
N HIS A 68 -4.93 13.43 -5.32
CA HIS A 68 -6.00 14.28 -5.88
C HIS A 68 -6.21 14.08 -7.40
N ILE A 69 -5.33 13.33 -8.08
CA ILE A 69 -5.42 13.03 -9.52
C ILE A 69 -6.02 11.65 -9.74
N SER A 70 -5.42 10.61 -9.15
CA SER A 70 -5.78 9.21 -9.39
C SER A 70 -6.39 8.50 -8.17
N GLY A 71 -6.31 9.09 -7.00
CA GLY A 71 -6.53 8.42 -5.72
C GLY A 71 -5.23 7.89 -5.10
N GLY A 72 -4.13 7.80 -5.88
CA GLY A 72 -2.82 7.36 -5.39
C GLY A 72 -2.84 5.93 -4.86
N HIS A 73 -3.49 5.02 -5.58
CA HIS A 73 -3.57 3.61 -5.17
C HIS A 73 -2.20 2.95 -5.15
N ILE A 74 -1.40 3.14 -6.23
CA ILE A 74 -0.02 2.65 -6.45
C ILE A 74 0.20 1.19 -6.03
N ASN A 75 -0.89 0.41 -5.95
CA ASN A 75 -0.92 -0.96 -5.44
C ASN A 75 -2.16 -1.71 -5.97
N PRO A 76 -2.00 -2.82 -6.70
CA PRO A 76 -3.13 -3.62 -7.19
C PRO A 76 -4.04 -4.16 -6.09
N ALA A 77 -3.51 -4.54 -4.92
CA ALA A 77 -4.31 -5.03 -3.80
C ALA A 77 -5.23 -3.93 -3.24
N VAL A 78 -4.74 -2.69 -3.16
CA VAL A 78 -5.54 -1.50 -2.79
C VAL A 78 -6.62 -1.24 -3.83
N THR A 79 -6.26 -1.25 -5.12
CA THR A 79 -7.19 -1.01 -6.23
C THR A 79 -8.33 -2.04 -6.22
N LEU A 80 -8.00 -3.33 -6.05
CA LEU A 80 -8.98 -4.41 -5.96
C LEU A 80 -9.86 -4.30 -4.71
N ALA A 81 -9.29 -3.99 -3.55
CA ALA A 81 -10.04 -3.81 -2.31
C ALA A 81 -11.07 -2.66 -2.43
N LEU A 82 -10.68 -1.53 -3.03
CA LEU A 82 -11.59 -0.42 -3.30
C LEU A 82 -12.70 -0.81 -4.28
N ALA A 83 -12.39 -1.59 -5.32
CA ALA A 83 -13.38 -2.04 -6.28
C ALA A 83 -14.38 -3.03 -5.67
N VAL A 84 -13.92 -4.03 -4.90
CA VAL A 84 -14.77 -5.00 -4.19
C VAL A 84 -15.70 -4.30 -3.20
N SER A 85 -15.22 -3.23 -2.57
CA SER A 85 -16.01 -2.45 -1.60
C SER A 85 -16.89 -1.38 -2.24
N GLY A 86 -17.00 -1.33 -3.58
CA GLY A 86 -17.82 -0.36 -4.31
C GLY A 86 -17.29 1.09 -4.28
N LYS A 87 -16.06 1.30 -3.84
CA LYS A 87 -15.42 2.62 -3.74
C LYS A 87 -14.62 2.99 -5.01
N PHE A 88 -14.45 2.06 -5.93
CA PHE A 88 -13.75 2.26 -7.20
C PHE A 88 -14.43 1.47 -8.33
N PRO A 89 -14.60 2.04 -9.54
CA PRO A 89 -15.31 1.38 -10.61
C PRO A 89 -14.48 0.24 -11.23
N TRP A 90 -15.06 -0.94 -11.34
CA TRP A 90 -14.42 -2.14 -11.91
C TRP A 90 -13.83 -1.93 -13.31
N ARG A 91 -14.48 -1.09 -14.14
CA ARG A 91 -14.00 -0.78 -15.48
C ARG A 91 -12.63 -0.09 -15.53
N GLU A 92 -12.24 0.60 -14.45
CA GLU A 92 -10.95 1.28 -14.34
C GLU A 92 -9.85 0.39 -13.77
N VAL A 93 -10.20 -0.73 -13.11
CA VAL A 93 -9.26 -1.65 -12.47
C VAL A 93 -8.16 -2.16 -13.42
N PRO A 94 -8.48 -2.68 -14.64
CA PRO A 94 -7.43 -3.19 -15.52
C PRO A 94 -6.41 -2.12 -15.92
N GLY A 95 -6.88 -0.90 -16.20
CA GLY A 95 -6.00 0.24 -16.52
C GLY A 95 -5.06 0.59 -15.37
N TYR A 96 -5.59 0.67 -14.15
CA TYR A 96 -4.79 0.97 -12.95
C TYR A 96 -3.74 -0.11 -12.68
N VAL A 97 -4.14 -1.39 -12.68
CA VAL A 97 -3.21 -2.51 -12.45
C VAL A 97 -2.09 -2.51 -13.50
N THR A 98 -2.43 -2.30 -14.77
CA THR A 98 -1.44 -2.20 -15.85
C THR A 98 -0.48 -1.03 -15.64
N ALA A 99 -1.00 0.16 -15.34
CA ALA A 99 -0.19 1.35 -15.06
C ALA A 99 0.76 1.13 -13.87
N GLN A 100 0.26 0.52 -12.80
CA GLN A 100 1.04 0.17 -11.61
C GLN A 100 2.16 -0.83 -11.93
N LEU A 101 1.88 -1.88 -12.72
CA LEU A 101 2.89 -2.86 -13.13
C LEU A 101 3.97 -2.24 -14.03
N VAL A 102 3.58 -1.42 -15.00
CA VAL A 102 4.53 -0.68 -15.85
C VAL A 102 5.39 0.26 -15.00
N GLY A 103 4.77 1.02 -14.10
CA GLY A 103 5.49 1.91 -13.19
C GLY A 103 6.46 1.16 -12.29
N ALA A 104 6.02 0.06 -11.68
CA ALA A 104 6.86 -0.78 -10.83
C ALA A 104 8.09 -1.33 -11.57
N THR A 105 7.88 -1.81 -12.80
CA THR A 105 8.97 -2.32 -13.64
C THR A 105 9.94 -1.21 -14.02
N ALA A 106 9.44 -0.03 -14.39
CA ALA A 106 10.28 1.13 -14.69
C ALA A 106 11.08 1.60 -13.47
N GLY A 107 10.44 1.67 -12.29
CA GLY A 107 11.12 1.99 -11.04
C GLY A 107 12.19 0.98 -10.67
N ALA A 108 11.91 -0.32 -10.84
CA ALA A 108 12.89 -1.38 -10.65
C ALA A 108 14.06 -1.27 -11.64
N ALA A 109 13.78 -1.01 -12.94
CA ALA A 109 14.85 -0.77 -13.93
C ALA A 109 15.75 0.41 -13.52
N ALA A 110 15.17 1.49 -13.00
CA ALA A 110 15.91 2.65 -12.54
C ALA A 110 16.88 2.31 -11.38
N ILE A 111 16.56 1.32 -10.53
CA ILE A 111 17.49 0.83 -9.48
C ILE A 111 18.77 0.29 -10.13
N PHE A 112 18.64 -0.56 -11.15
CA PHE A 112 19.77 -1.15 -11.86
C PHE A 112 20.61 -0.10 -12.61
N LEU A 113 19.96 0.92 -13.17
CA LEU A 113 20.63 2.03 -13.84
C LEU A 113 21.41 2.89 -12.85
N THR A 114 20.89 3.08 -11.64
CA THR A 114 21.49 3.96 -10.63
C THR A 114 22.64 3.27 -9.86
N LEU A 115 22.43 2.03 -9.42
CA LEU A 115 23.38 1.29 -8.59
C LEU A 115 24.37 0.43 -9.40
N GLY A 116 24.13 0.30 -10.71
CA GLY A 116 24.90 -0.58 -11.59
C GLY A 116 24.39 -2.03 -11.58
N ARG A 117 24.34 -2.63 -12.79
CA ARG A 117 23.74 -3.97 -12.99
C ARG A 117 24.34 -5.04 -12.09
N ALA A 118 25.67 -5.21 -12.12
CA ALA A 118 26.33 -6.30 -11.39
C ALA A 118 26.12 -6.20 -9.88
N ALA A 119 26.26 -5.01 -9.30
CA ALA A 119 26.06 -4.77 -7.88
C ALA A 119 24.61 -5.00 -7.46
N THR A 120 23.64 -4.53 -8.27
CA THR A 120 22.21 -4.67 -7.99
C THR A 120 21.76 -6.12 -8.09
N VAL A 121 22.22 -6.88 -9.11
CA VAL A 121 21.96 -8.31 -9.22
C VAL A 121 22.46 -9.06 -7.99
N ALA A 122 23.70 -8.81 -7.58
CA ALA A 122 24.31 -9.44 -6.41
C ALA A 122 23.57 -9.10 -5.09
N ALA A 123 23.01 -7.88 -5.01
CA ALA A 123 22.22 -7.42 -3.87
C ALA A 123 20.74 -7.85 -3.91
N GLY A 124 20.33 -8.63 -4.91
CA GLY A 124 18.96 -9.15 -5.03
C GLY A 124 17.93 -8.16 -5.59
N GLY A 125 18.35 -7.01 -6.17
CA GLY A 125 17.47 -6.09 -6.91
C GLY A 125 16.29 -5.49 -6.14
N GLY A 126 16.29 -5.59 -4.81
CA GLY A 126 15.15 -5.19 -3.96
C GLY A 126 13.96 -6.17 -4.01
N VAL A 127 14.16 -7.38 -4.53
CA VAL A 127 13.17 -8.47 -4.53
C VAL A 127 12.93 -8.95 -3.11
N THR A 128 11.67 -9.17 -2.77
CA THR A 128 11.28 -9.83 -1.53
C THR A 128 11.22 -11.34 -1.72
N SER A 129 11.67 -12.10 -0.72
CA SER A 129 11.61 -13.55 -0.72
C SER A 129 11.54 -14.07 0.71
N TYR A 130 11.13 -15.31 0.88
CA TYR A 130 11.16 -16.00 2.17
C TYR A 130 12.04 -17.26 2.10
N ASN A 131 12.57 -17.66 3.24
CA ASN A 131 13.36 -18.88 3.32
C ASN A 131 12.45 -20.12 3.29
N SER A 132 12.37 -20.76 2.13
CA SER A 132 11.51 -21.94 1.92
C SER A 132 11.91 -23.17 2.76
N ALA A 133 13.13 -23.22 3.31
CA ALA A 133 13.54 -24.30 4.21
C ALA A 133 12.91 -24.18 5.62
N SER A 134 12.56 -22.94 6.03
CA SER A 134 11.99 -22.68 7.36
C SER A 134 10.54 -22.17 7.32
N MET A 135 10.03 -21.79 6.14
CA MET A 135 8.72 -21.21 5.96
C MET A 135 8.02 -21.77 4.72
N GLY A 136 6.87 -22.42 4.93
CA GLY A 136 6.04 -22.92 3.83
C GLY A 136 5.15 -21.81 3.22
N PHE A 137 4.60 -22.14 2.05
CA PHE A 137 3.69 -21.30 1.27
C PHE A 137 2.57 -20.65 2.10
N GLY A 138 1.82 -21.45 2.87
CA GLY A 138 0.66 -20.95 3.63
C GLY A 138 1.05 -19.93 4.69
N ARG A 139 2.19 -20.12 5.36
CA ARG A 139 2.68 -19.16 6.36
C ARG A 139 3.16 -17.86 5.71
N ALA A 140 3.85 -17.94 4.58
CA ALA A 140 4.28 -16.76 3.83
C ALA A 140 3.08 -15.97 3.33
N SER A 141 2.08 -16.64 2.72
CA SER A 141 0.83 -15.98 2.28
C SER A 141 0.08 -15.33 3.44
N LEU A 142 0.00 -15.97 4.60
CA LEU A 142 -0.66 -15.42 5.78
C LEU A 142 0.05 -14.15 6.28
N ILE A 143 1.38 -14.14 6.30
CA ILE A 143 2.17 -12.99 6.75
C ILE A 143 1.95 -11.79 5.82
N GLU A 144 2.01 -11.99 4.50
CA GLU A 144 1.72 -10.94 3.51
C GLU A 144 0.25 -10.49 3.60
N ALA A 145 -0.68 -11.42 3.85
CA ALA A 145 -2.08 -11.09 4.04
C ALA A 145 -2.31 -10.21 5.28
N ILE A 146 -1.67 -10.49 6.40
CA ILE A 146 -1.77 -9.67 7.60
C ILE A 146 -1.23 -8.26 7.34
N GLY A 147 -0.05 -8.14 6.71
CA GLY A 147 0.53 -6.84 6.37
C GLY A 147 -0.37 -6.03 5.43
N THR A 148 -0.87 -6.66 4.36
CA THR A 148 -1.74 -5.97 3.39
C THR A 148 -3.11 -5.66 3.96
N PHE A 149 -3.65 -6.52 4.84
CA PHE A 149 -4.87 -6.23 5.61
C PHE A 149 -4.71 -4.94 6.43
N MET A 150 -3.64 -4.82 7.21
CA MET A 150 -3.38 -3.62 8.02
C MET A 150 -3.27 -2.36 7.14
N LEU A 151 -2.55 -2.46 6.03
CA LEU A 151 -2.40 -1.35 5.08
C LEU A 151 -3.76 -0.88 4.57
N VAL A 152 -4.55 -1.79 4.01
CA VAL A 152 -5.83 -1.44 3.38
C VAL A 152 -6.86 -1.00 4.42
N PHE A 153 -6.89 -1.62 5.59
CA PHE A 153 -7.75 -1.20 6.70
C PHE A 153 -7.50 0.27 7.08
N VAL A 154 -6.23 0.67 7.20
CA VAL A 154 -5.87 2.07 7.50
C VAL A 154 -6.24 2.99 6.34
N ILE A 155 -5.97 2.60 5.07
CA ILE A 155 -6.37 3.39 3.90
C ILE A 155 -7.87 3.69 3.94
N PHE A 156 -8.71 2.68 4.16
CA PHE A 156 -10.17 2.87 4.23
C PHE A 156 -10.59 3.79 5.37
N GLY A 157 -9.89 3.73 6.50
CA GLY A 157 -10.13 4.62 7.64
C GLY A 157 -9.81 6.07 7.32
N VAL A 158 -8.67 6.33 6.67
CA VAL A 158 -8.21 7.71 6.44
C VAL A 158 -8.83 8.38 5.21
N ILE A 159 -9.44 7.61 4.29
CA ILE A 159 -10.23 8.16 3.18
C ILE A 159 -11.72 8.35 3.52
N ASP A 160 -12.14 7.98 4.72
CA ASP A 160 -13.49 8.24 5.19
C ASP A 160 -13.70 9.74 5.42
N HIS A 161 -14.87 10.25 5.07
CA HIS A 161 -15.21 11.67 5.21
C HIS A 161 -15.16 12.19 6.67
N ARG A 162 -15.21 11.29 7.65
CA ARG A 162 -15.11 11.59 9.10
C ARG A 162 -13.66 11.67 9.58
N ALA A 163 -12.70 11.21 8.76
CA ALA A 163 -11.28 11.25 9.12
C ALA A 163 -10.74 12.69 9.07
N VAL A 164 -9.64 12.92 9.79
CA VAL A 164 -8.98 14.23 9.81
C VAL A 164 -8.46 14.58 8.42
N PRO A 165 -8.93 15.68 7.80
CA PRO A 165 -8.50 16.06 6.46
C PRO A 165 -6.99 16.30 6.36
N GLY A 166 -6.39 15.91 5.23
CA GLY A 166 -4.98 16.19 4.93
C GLY A 166 -3.98 15.22 5.55
N TRP A 167 -4.38 14.34 6.48
CA TRP A 167 -3.46 13.41 7.17
C TRP A 167 -3.34 12.03 6.51
N ALA A 168 -4.18 11.71 5.53
CA ALA A 168 -4.18 10.40 4.89
C ALA A 168 -2.80 9.95 4.39
N PRO A 169 -2.00 10.76 3.66
CA PRO A 169 -0.68 10.34 3.20
C PRO A 169 0.26 9.97 4.34
N MET A 170 0.28 10.75 5.43
CA MET A 170 1.11 10.47 6.62
C MET A 170 0.69 9.16 7.28
N ALA A 171 -0.59 8.92 7.48
CA ALA A 171 -1.08 7.69 8.10
C ALA A 171 -0.76 6.45 7.25
N ILE A 172 -0.94 6.55 5.91
CA ILE A 172 -0.64 5.45 4.98
C ILE A 172 0.86 5.14 4.97
N GLY A 173 1.71 6.13 4.86
CA GLY A 173 3.16 5.93 4.92
C GLY A 173 3.60 5.36 6.27
N SER A 174 3.06 5.87 7.38
CA SER A 174 3.43 5.42 8.74
C SER A 174 3.01 3.98 9.00
N VAL A 175 1.84 3.53 8.54
CA VAL A 175 1.46 2.13 8.70
C VAL A 175 2.35 1.21 7.88
N VAL A 176 2.79 1.61 6.69
CA VAL A 176 3.77 0.82 5.91
C VAL A 176 5.10 0.72 6.64
N PHE A 177 5.58 1.81 7.23
CA PHE A 177 6.78 1.76 8.09
C PHE A 177 6.63 0.69 9.18
N ALA A 178 5.52 0.71 9.93
CA ALA A 178 5.27 -0.22 11.02
C ALA A 178 5.15 -1.67 10.53
N ILE A 179 4.48 -1.91 9.40
CA ILE A 179 4.34 -3.24 8.80
C ILE A 179 5.70 -3.81 8.41
N ILE A 180 6.56 -3.03 7.75
CA ILE A 180 7.88 -3.52 7.31
C ILE A 180 8.74 -3.93 8.50
N ILE A 181 8.66 -3.26 9.64
CA ILE A 181 9.42 -3.62 10.85
C ILE A 181 9.10 -5.04 11.32
N ILE A 182 7.85 -5.48 11.27
CA ILE A 182 7.45 -6.80 11.77
C ILE A 182 7.37 -7.86 10.67
N VAL A 183 6.93 -7.50 9.46
CA VAL A 183 6.73 -8.43 8.34
C VAL A 183 8.03 -8.61 7.54
N GLY A 184 8.85 -7.57 7.45
CA GLY A 184 10.09 -7.54 6.67
C GLY A 184 11.07 -8.69 6.97
N PRO A 185 11.37 -9.02 8.25
CA PRO A 185 12.25 -10.13 8.58
C PRO A 185 11.76 -11.50 8.10
N ALA A 186 10.46 -11.68 7.88
CA ALA A 186 9.87 -12.94 7.50
C ALA A 186 9.78 -13.13 5.96
N THR A 187 9.25 -12.12 5.25
CA THR A 187 8.94 -12.21 3.81
C THR A 187 9.50 -11.05 2.99
N GLY A 188 10.09 -10.06 3.62
CA GLY A 188 10.48 -8.81 2.97
C GLY A 188 9.36 -7.78 2.90
N ALA A 189 8.14 -8.09 3.35
CA ALA A 189 6.98 -7.20 3.35
C ALA A 189 6.72 -6.60 1.97
N ALA A 190 6.33 -7.40 1.00
CA ALA A 190 6.00 -6.90 -0.34
C ALA A 190 4.71 -6.07 -0.30
N ILE A 191 3.64 -6.61 0.30
CA ILE A 191 2.32 -6.00 0.54
C ILE A 191 1.73 -5.23 -0.65
N ASN A 192 2.26 -5.49 -1.85
CA ASN A 192 1.91 -4.80 -3.09
C ASN A 192 2.29 -5.65 -4.30
N PRO A 193 1.33 -6.25 -5.02
CA PRO A 193 1.61 -7.11 -6.18
C PRO A 193 2.46 -6.45 -7.27
N ALA A 194 2.27 -5.14 -7.53
CA ALA A 194 3.07 -4.45 -8.55
C ALA A 194 4.51 -4.23 -8.07
N ARG A 195 4.70 -3.80 -6.83
CA ARG A 195 6.03 -3.65 -6.21
C ARG A 195 6.79 -4.97 -6.22
N TYR A 196 6.12 -6.07 -5.91
CA TYR A 196 6.71 -7.40 -5.93
C TYR A 196 7.12 -7.80 -7.35
N LEU A 197 6.15 -7.86 -8.27
CA LEU A 197 6.38 -8.32 -9.64
C LEU A 197 7.38 -7.45 -10.40
N GLY A 198 7.34 -6.13 -10.26
CA GLY A 198 8.27 -5.23 -10.93
C GLY A 198 9.73 -5.51 -10.57
N THR A 199 10.03 -5.78 -9.30
CA THR A 199 11.39 -6.14 -8.88
C THR A 199 11.77 -7.56 -9.32
N VAL A 200 10.84 -8.54 -9.29
CA VAL A 200 11.06 -9.90 -9.79
C VAL A 200 11.41 -9.88 -11.28
N PHE A 201 10.61 -9.17 -12.11
CA PHE A 201 10.84 -9.10 -13.55
C PHE A 201 12.20 -8.50 -13.90
N MET A 202 12.61 -7.45 -13.19
CA MET A 202 13.87 -6.80 -13.48
C MET A 202 15.08 -7.58 -12.95
N GLN A 203 14.97 -8.19 -11.78
CA GLN A 203 16.03 -9.06 -11.25
C GLN A 203 16.29 -10.24 -12.19
N ASP A 204 15.23 -10.95 -12.62
CA ASP A 204 15.32 -12.06 -13.57
C ASP A 204 15.84 -11.58 -14.93
N GLY A 205 15.27 -10.53 -15.48
CA GLY A 205 15.64 -9.96 -16.78
C GLY A 205 17.09 -9.47 -16.86
N PHE A 206 17.68 -9.06 -15.74
CA PHE A 206 19.10 -8.70 -15.66
C PHE A 206 20.02 -9.88 -15.28
N GLY A 207 19.47 -11.10 -15.20
CA GLY A 207 20.23 -12.34 -14.97
C GLY A 207 20.49 -12.65 -13.50
N GLY A 208 19.71 -12.06 -12.59
CA GLY A 208 19.73 -12.43 -11.18
C GLY A 208 18.83 -13.63 -10.89
N THR A 209 18.98 -14.21 -9.71
CA THR A 209 18.15 -15.34 -9.27
C THR A 209 16.86 -14.85 -8.65
N VAL A 210 15.72 -15.45 -9.03
CA VAL A 210 14.41 -15.23 -8.44
C VAL A 210 13.73 -16.58 -8.15
N SER A 211 12.93 -16.62 -7.10
CA SER A 211 12.16 -17.82 -6.73
C SER A 211 10.73 -17.71 -7.29
N TRP A 212 10.53 -18.03 -8.57
CA TRP A 212 9.22 -17.98 -9.23
C TRP A 212 8.14 -18.80 -8.49
N ALA A 213 8.53 -19.91 -7.85
CA ALA A 213 7.62 -20.73 -7.04
C ALA A 213 7.03 -19.97 -5.83
N GLN A 214 7.62 -18.86 -5.41
CA GLN A 214 7.12 -18.05 -4.30
C GLN A 214 6.07 -17.00 -4.76
N VAL A 215 6.00 -16.68 -6.04
CA VAL A 215 5.09 -15.67 -6.59
C VAL A 215 3.63 -15.87 -6.15
N PRO A 216 3.05 -17.08 -6.22
CA PRO A 216 1.68 -17.27 -5.79
C PRO A 216 1.44 -16.96 -4.32
N ALA A 217 2.43 -17.19 -3.43
CA ALA A 217 2.29 -16.90 -2.01
C ALA A 217 2.10 -15.41 -1.74
N TYR A 218 2.89 -14.57 -2.42
CA TYR A 218 2.78 -13.12 -2.33
C TYR A 218 1.47 -12.62 -2.89
N LEU A 219 1.16 -12.95 -4.17
CA LEU A 219 -0.03 -12.42 -4.83
C LEU A 219 -1.33 -12.82 -4.10
N ILE A 220 -1.45 -14.07 -3.67
CA ILE A 220 -2.63 -14.54 -2.94
C ILE A 220 -2.72 -13.84 -1.59
N GLY A 221 -1.62 -13.81 -0.81
CA GLY A 221 -1.59 -13.15 0.49
C GLY A 221 -1.97 -11.68 0.40
N GLU A 222 -1.34 -10.94 -0.50
CA GLU A 222 -1.57 -9.51 -0.69
C GLU A 222 -3.00 -9.19 -1.13
N ILE A 223 -3.54 -9.92 -2.12
CA ILE A 223 -4.89 -9.67 -2.63
C ILE A 223 -5.93 -10.03 -1.57
N VAL A 224 -5.82 -11.20 -0.97
CA VAL A 224 -6.77 -11.67 0.06
C VAL A 224 -6.72 -10.73 1.27
N GLY A 225 -5.53 -10.41 1.76
CA GLY A 225 -5.36 -9.50 2.89
C GLY A 225 -5.94 -8.12 2.61
N GLY A 226 -5.66 -7.56 1.43
CA GLY A 226 -6.18 -6.26 1.02
C GLY A 226 -7.72 -6.23 0.97
N VAL A 227 -8.33 -7.21 0.32
CA VAL A 227 -9.81 -7.31 0.23
C VAL A 227 -10.42 -7.46 1.61
N LEU A 228 -9.89 -8.35 2.45
CA LEU A 228 -10.39 -8.55 3.81
C LEU A 228 -10.23 -7.30 4.68
N GLY A 229 -9.12 -6.57 4.56
CA GLY A 229 -8.89 -5.31 5.26
C GLY A 229 -9.93 -4.24 4.90
N GLY A 230 -10.22 -4.07 3.61
CA GLY A 230 -11.27 -3.16 3.13
C GLY A 230 -12.66 -3.55 3.61
N LEU A 231 -13.02 -4.83 3.51
CA LEU A 231 -14.33 -5.34 3.96
C LEU A 231 -14.49 -5.23 5.49
N ALA A 232 -13.44 -5.53 6.25
CA ALA A 232 -13.44 -5.39 7.71
C ALA A 232 -13.70 -3.94 8.12
N TRP A 233 -13.04 -2.98 7.46
CA TRP A 233 -13.28 -1.57 7.72
C TRP A 233 -14.70 -1.15 7.36
N VAL A 234 -15.23 -1.57 6.19
CA VAL A 234 -16.61 -1.30 5.78
C VAL A 234 -17.60 -1.85 6.80
N PHE A 235 -17.35 -3.03 7.35
CA PHE A 235 -18.20 -3.64 8.37
C PHE A 235 -18.20 -2.84 9.68
N ILE A 236 -17.01 -2.44 10.18
CA ILE A 236 -16.85 -1.69 11.44
C ILE A 236 -17.30 -0.23 11.27
N GLY A 237 -17.01 0.37 10.11
CA GLY A 237 -17.28 1.79 9.82
C GLY A 237 -18.74 2.11 9.51
N ARG A 238 -19.61 1.09 9.36
CA ARG A 238 -21.05 1.31 9.13
C ARG A 238 -21.67 2.03 10.33
N VAL A 239 -22.04 3.29 10.12
CA VAL A 239 -22.92 4.02 11.04
C VAL A 239 -24.33 3.57 10.74
N ARG A 240 -25.05 3.04 11.72
CA ARG A 240 -26.49 2.79 11.57
C ARG A 240 -27.19 4.13 11.42
N ALA A 241 -28.00 4.29 10.38
CA ALA A 241 -28.78 5.51 10.12
C ALA A 241 -29.63 5.91 11.35
N ASP A 242 -30.08 4.93 12.12
CA ASP A 242 -30.90 5.11 13.32
C ASP A 242 -30.15 5.83 14.46
N ALA A 243 -28.85 5.63 14.60
CA ALA A 243 -28.04 6.29 15.63
C ALA A 243 -27.76 7.77 15.29
N ALA A 244 -27.69 8.11 14.01
CA ALA A 244 -27.48 9.49 13.55
C ALA A 244 -28.71 10.37 13.77
N MET A 245 -29.93 9.84 13.65
CA MET A 245 -31.16 10.58 13.92
C MET A 245 -31.39 10.83 15.41
N THR A 246 -30.99 9.90 16.28
CA THR A 246 -31.14 10.07 17.73
C THR A 246 -30.20 11.12 18.32
N SER A 247 -29.03 11.37 17.70
CA SER A 247 -28.09 12.39 18.17
C SER A 247 -28.40 13.81 17.68
N LEU A 248 -29.32 13.95 16.71
CA LEU A 248 -29.73 15.24 16.15
C LEU A 248 -31.08 15.73 16.70
N ALA A 249 -31.73 14.95 17.56
CA ALA A 249 -32.92 15.41 18.27
C ALA A 249 -32.48 16.48 19.29
N PRO A 250 -33.06 17.72 19.25
CA PRO A 250 -32.75 18.71 20.25
C PRO A 250 -33.15 18.17 21.64
N ALA A 251 -32.25 18.29 22.60
CA ALA A 251 -32.45 17.82 23.96
C ALA A 251 -33.52 18.62 24.73
N ASP A 252 -34.12 19.64 24.13
CA ASP A 252 -34.99 20.60 24.79
C ASP A 252 -36.32 20.80 24.05
N ALA A 253 -37.11 19.73 23.91
CA ALA A 253 -38.52 19.88 23.70
C ALA A 253 -39.24 19.72 25.06
N GLU A 254 -39.17 20.74 25.93
CA GLU A 254 -40.10 20.84 27.06
C GLU A 254 -41.52 20.94 26.51
N PRO A 255 -42.50 20.15 27.06
CA PRO A 255 -43.89 20.32 26.68
C PRO A 255 -44.39 21.66 27.18
N GLU A 256 -44.81 22.54 26.26
CA GLU A 256 -45.54 23.78 26.58
C GLU A 256 -46.70 23.43 27.51
N ARG A 257 -46.61 23.84 28.74
CA ARG A 257 -47.74 23.85 29.67
C ARG A 257 -48.72 24.90 29.19
N VAL A 258 -49.75 24.45 28.53
CA VAL A 258 -50.96 25.25 28.30
C VAL A 258 -51.55 25.60 29.66
N SER A 259 -51.26 26.81 30.17
CA SER A 259 -51.98 27.35 31.32
C SER A 259 -53.32 27.82 30.85
N GLY A 260 -54.34 27.04 31.12
CA GLY A 260 -55.72 27.48 31.05
C GLY A 260 -55.96 28.55 32.09
N ALA A 261 -56.32 29.76 31.64
CA ALA A 261 -56.92 30.78 32.48
C ALA A 261 -58.45 30.71 32.25
N ALA A 262 -59.12 30.20 33.26
CA ALA A 262 -60.53 30.43 33.42
C ALA A 262 -60.72 31.74 34.18
N SER A 263 -61.56 32.60 33.64
CA SER A 263 -62.55 33.49 34.29
C SER A 263 -63.05 34.56 33.35
#